data_b38bf38ad6a8fcee84bf3ce7826130b2
#
_entry.id   b38bf38ad6a8fcee84bf3ce7826130b2
#
_cell.length_a   1.000
_cell.length_b   1.000
_cell.length_c   1.000
_cell.angle_alpha   90.00
_cell.angle_beta   90.00
_cell.angle_gamma   90.00
#
_symmetry.space_group_name_H-M   'P 1'
#
loop_
_entity.id
_entity.type
_entity.pdbx_description
1 polymer ?
#
loop_
_entity_poly.entity_id
_entity_poly.type
_entity_poly.pdbx_seq_one_letter_code
_entity_poly.pdbx_strand_id
1 'polypeptide(L)'
;MKYIARETAFRENEKRTAGAKARVDIDRICTEQLGYTPVDIVFDTARFEDRNIVGQLGEHSEALHEWEKKTAHLTKGDLLLIQFPPVNHSLMLSRQLSRLKGRGVSLVAILHDVEILRGAKRKNKSLKNRMRKHFEEQLCLGHFDRIVVHNKAMKEAVAELCGIPSGRMRSLGLFDYLCGETKSRNFGRGVAIAGNLRPDKSGYAYQLPKNMRWNLYGIQFSGKAFLPGADTDPESFGIYYHGSFLADEIADRIDGSFGLVWDGASVDTCEGVFGEYLRYNNPHKTSLYLAAGMPVIVWKEAAIAGYILKEKCGIAVESISIIPKILEEMTDEEYHILAQNAEKVGKRLRRGDYTRKVLSGIESEILPV
;
A
#
# COMPACT_ATOMS: atom_id res chain seq x y z
N MET A 1 17.93 -7.50 -21.13
CA MET A 1 17.66 -8.28 -19.88
C MET A 1 16.68 -7.53 -18.99
N LYS A 2 16.11 -8.19 -17.92
CA LYS A 2 15.14 -7.56 -17.00
C LYS A 2 15.74 -7.46 -15.60
N TYR A 3 15.68 -6.28 -15.02
CA TYR A 3 16.25 -5.99 -13.70
C TYR A 3 15.21 -5.35 -12.80
N ILE A 4 15.29 -5.62 -11.49
CA ILE A 4 14.50 -4.93 -10.47
C ILE A 4 15.43 -4.27 -9.44
N ALA A 5 15.27 -2.97 -9.25
CA ALA A 5 15.97 -2.25 -8.19
C ALA A 5 15.36 -2.61 -6.84
N ARG A 6 16.18 -3.18 -5.96
CA ARG A 6 15.79 -3.67 -4.65
C ARG A 6 16.53 -2.86 -3.59
N GLU A 7 15.81 -1.97 -2.92
CA GLU A 7 16.39 -1.15 -1.85
C GLU A 7 16.29 -1.88 -0.52
N THR A 8 17.42 -2.07 0.13
CA THR A 8 17.49 -2.67 1.47
C THR A 8 17.74 -1.57 2.49
N ALA A 9 16.72 -1.22 3.26
CA ALA A 9 16.87 -0.38 4.44
C ALA A 9 17.20 -1.29 5.64
N PHE A 10 18.32 -1.04 6.32
CA PHE A 10 18.71 -1.75 7.54
C PHE A 10 17.87 -1.28 8.74
N ARG A 11 16.57 -1.62 8.76
CA ARG A 11 15.70 -1.41 9.94
C ARG A 11 15.01 -2.72 10.31
N GLU A 12 15.46 -3.35 11.38
CA GLU A 12 14.82 -4.56 11.93
C GLU A 12 13.35 -4.33 12.34
N ASN A 13 12.99 -3.10 12.68
CA ASN A 13 11.64 -2.76 13.13
C ASN A 13 10.59 -2.66 12.00
N GLU A 14 10.98 -2.64 10.73
CA GLU A 14 10.04 -2.50 9.60
C GLU A 14 9.34 -3.81 9.20
N LYS A 15 9.81 -4.96 9.69
CA LYS A 15 9.21 -6.28 9.41
C LYS A 15 7.74 -6.43 9.87
N ARG A 16 7.27 -5.52 10.74
CA ARG A 16 5.89 -5.50 11.27
C ARG A 16 4.97 -4.50 10.56
N THR A 17 5.39 -3.93 9.44
CA THR A 17 4.60 -2.94 8.70
C THR A 17 4.15 -3.47 7.34
N ALA A 18 2.91 -3.19 6.98
CA ALA A 18 2.33 -3.61 5.69
C ALA A 18 3.04 -2.99 4.47
N GLY A 19 3.71 -1.84 4.63
CA GLY A 19 4.40 -1.16 3.53
C GLY A 19 5.61 -1.95 3.02
N ALA A 20 6.37 -2.57 3.91
CA ALA A 20 7.50 -3.42 3.54
C ALA A 20 7.02 -4.69 2.81
N LYS A 21 5.93 -5.30 3.25
CA LYS A 21 5.38 -6.54 2.67
C LYS A 21 5.08 -6.41 1.17
N ALA A 22 4.40 -5.34 0.74
CA ALA A 22 4.07 -5.12 -0.67
C ALA A 22 5.32 -5.09 -1.56
N ARG A 23 6.41 -4.44 -1.08
CA ARG A 23 7.67 -4.38 -1.82
C ARG A 23 8.36 -5.74 -1.90
N VAL A 24 8.43 -6.44 -0.78
CA VAL A 24 9.04 -7.78 -0.71
C VAL A 24 8.30 -8.77 -1.60
N ASP A 25 6.96 -8.72 -1.62
CA ASP A 25 6.17 -9.61 -2.47
C ASP A 25 6.38 -9.32 -3.96
N ILE A 26 6.45 -8.05 -4.36
CA ILE A 26 6.78 -7.67 -5.74
C ILE A 26 8.19 -8.14 -6.10
N ASP A 27 9.18 -7.97 -5.22
CA ASP A 27 10.55 -8.44 -5.45
C ASP A 27 10.57 -9.95 -5.68
N ARG A 28 9.87 -10.72 -4.85
CA ARG A 28 9.76 -12.18 -4.99
C ARG A 28 9.06 -12.59 -6.28
N ILE A 29 7.94 -11.97 -6.63
CA ILE A 29 7.23 -12.26 -7.88
C ILE A 29 8.14 -11.98 -9.09
N CYS A 30 8.84 -10.85 -9.07
CA CYS A 30 9.73 -10.46 -10.15
C CYS A 30 10.91 -11.43 -10.30
N THR A 31 11.58 -11.77 -9.20
CA THR A 31 12.77 -12.62 -9.24
C THR A 31 12.45 -14.09 -9.42
N GLU A 32 11.45 -14.62 -8.68
CA GLU A 32 11.15 -16.06 -8.66
C GLU A 32 10.23 -16.49 -9.81
N GLN A 33 9.34 -15.60 -10.31
CA GLN A 33 8.31 -15.98 -11.28
C GLN A 33 8.47 -15.31 -12.65
N LEU A 34 9.05 -14.12 -12.72
CA LEU A 34 9.20 -13.35 -13.95
C LEU A 34 10.64 -13.30 -14.48
N GLY A 35 11.64 -13.85 -13.76
CA GLY A 35 13.03 -13.91 -14.17
C GLY A 35 13.75 -12.57 -14.21
N TYR A 36 13.38 -11.64 -13.32
CA TYR A 36 14.12 -10.39 -13.12
C TYR A 36 15.41 -10.65 -12.32
N THR A 37 16.49 -10.03 -12.73
CA THR A 37 17.74 -10.01 -11.96
C THR A 37 17.68 -8.86 -10.93
N PRO A 38 17.90 -9.13 -9.62
CA PRO A 38 17.89 -8.08 -8.62
C PRO A 38 19.13 -7.19 -8.74
N VAL A 39 18.94 -5.89 -8.57
CA VAL A 39 19.98 -4.88 -8.40
C VAL A 39 19.85 -4.35 -6.97
N ASP A 40 20.68 -4.89 -6.08
CA ASP A 40 20.64 -4.55 -4.65
C ASP A 40 21.30 -3.22 -4.37
N ILE A 41 20.49 -2.25 -3.95
CA ILE A 41 20.90 -0.91 -3.56
C ILE A 41 20.81 -0.81 -2.04
N VAL A 42 21.95 -0.78 -1.40
CA VAL A 42 22.06 -0.89 0.06
C VAL A 42 22.31 0.47 0.67
N PHE A 43 21.43 0.89 1.59
CA PHE A 43 21.60 2.14 2.35
C PHE A 43 21.68 1.85 3.85
N ASP A 44 22.59 2.52 4.53
CA ASP A 44 22.62 2.57 5.98
C ASP A 44 21.78 3.76 6.49
N THR A 45 20.49 3.50 6.75
CA THR A 45 19.56 4.52 7.22
C THR A 45 19.79 4.94 8.68
N ALA A 46 20.53 4.15 9.48
CA ALA A 46 20.79 4.46 10.88
C ALA A 46 21.68 5.71 11.05
N ARG A 47 22.43 6.09 10.01
CA ARG A 47 23.27 7.28 10.02
C ARG A 47 22.50 8.60 9.86
N PHE A 48 21.18 8.56 9.58
CA PHE A 48 20.44 9.68 8.99
C PHE A 48 19.42 10.35 9.92
N GLU A 49 19.21 9.87 11.15
CA GLU A 49 18.11 10.35 12.00
C GLU A 49 18.34 11.75 12.61
N ASP A 50 19.59 12.25 12.74
CA ASP A 50 19.89 13.48 13.51
C ASP A 50 20.75 14.55 12.80
N ARG A 51 20.75 14.66 11.46
CA ARG A 51 21.68 15.55 10.77
C ARG A 51 21.10 16.85 10.23
N ASN A 52 21.92 17.90 10.27
CA ASN A 52 21.64 19.20 9.67
C ASN A 52 21.60 19.14 8.12
N ILE A 53 21.23 20.24 7.46
CA ILE A 53 21.05 20.34 6.00
C ILE A 53 22.28 19.85 5.20
N VAL A 54 23.48 20.07 5.70
CA VAL A 54 24.75 19.66 5.03
C VAL A 54 24.92 18.14 5.10
N GLY A 55 24.58 17.50 6.23
CA GLY A 55 24.55 16.06 6.38
C GLY A 55 23.57 15.41 5.41
N GLN A 56 22.36 15.97 5.26
CA GLN A 56 21.35 15.47 4.31
C GLN A 56 21.82 15.51 2.84
N LEU A 57 22.59 16.54 2.45
CA LEU A 57 23.18 16.63 1.10
C LEU A 57 24.24 15.56 0.86
N GLY A 58 25.10 15.28 1.86
CA GLY A 58 26.08 14.19 1.80
C GLY A 58 25.43 12.83 1.59
N GLU A 59 24.35 12.59 2.30
CA GLU A 59 23.54 11.37 2.24
C GLU A 59 22.90 11.15 0.87
N HIS A 60 22.30 12.19 0.31
CA HIS A 60 21.77 12.14 -1.05
C HIS A 60 22.84 11.83 -2.09
N SER A 61 24.08 12.29 -1.86
CA SER A 61 25.23 12.02 -2.72
C SER A 61 25.69 10.56 -2.62
N GLU A 62 25.75 9.99 -1.41
CA GLU A 62 26.09 8.58 -1.19
C GLU A 62 25.03 7.64 -1.82
N ALA A 63 23.76 7.95 -1.62
CA ALA A 63 22.66 7.22 -2.24
C ALA A 63 22.76 7.25 -3.76
N LEU A 64 23.01 8.41 -4.36
CA LEU A 64 23.20 8.52 -5.81
C LEU A 64 24.40 7.71 -6.29
N HIS A 65 25.52 7.76 -5.59
CA HIS A 65 26.72 7.00 -5.95
C HIS A 65 26.47 5.49 -5.93
N GLU A 66 25.74 5.00 -4.93
CA GLU A 66 25.36 3.57 -4.88
C GLU A 66 24.43 3.19 -6.05
N TRP A 67 23.45 4.03 -6.38
CA TRP A 67 22.63 3.85 -7.56
C TRP A 67 23.46 3.83 -8.85
N GLU A 68 24.40 4.77 -9.03
CA GLU A 68 25.29 4.86 -10.19
C GLU A 68 26.14 3.58 -10.33
N LYS A 69 26.77 3.15 -9.23
CA LYS A 69 27.63 1.97 -9.17
C LYS A 69 26.88 0.70 -9.51
N LYS A 70 25.72 0.48 -8.88
CA LYS A 70 24.93 -0.74 -9.02
C LYS A 70 24.24 -0.87 -10.39
N THR A 71 23.92 0.26 -11.03
CA THR A 71 23.29 0.28 -12.36
C THR A 71 24.28 0.57 -13.50
N ALA A 72 25.60 0.60 -13.23
CA ALA A 72 26.61 0.91 -14.24
C ALA A 72 26.64 -0.05 -15.42
N HIS A 73 26.32 -1.31 -15.18
CA HIS A 73 26.33 -2.40 -16.18
C HIS A 73 25.10 -2.39 -17.11
N LEU A 74 24.04 -1.64 -16.77
CA LEU A 74 22.82 -1.61 -17.59
C LEU A 74 23.02 -0.85 -18.89
N THR A 75 22.54 -1.43 -20.00
CA THR A 75 22.75 -0.92 -21.35
C THR A 75 21.46 -0.83 -22.16
N LYS A 76 21.57 -0.40 -23.41
CA LYS A 76 20.46 -0.33 -24.36
C LYS A 76 19.76 -1.69 -24.52
N GLY A 77 18.42 -1.67 -24.38
CA GLY A 77 17.58 -2.86 -24.48
C GLY A 77 17.34 -3.57 -23.14
N ASP A 78 18.02 -3.14 -22.06
CA ASP A 78 17.69 -3.57 -20.71
C ASP A 78 16.44 -2.85 -20.18
N LEU A 79 15.68 -3.56 -19.32
CA LEU A 79 14.55 -3.00 -18.60
C LEU A 79 14.89 -2.96 -17.10
N LEU A 80 14.73 -1.79 -16.47
CA LEU A 80 14.84 -1.62 -15.02
C LEU A 80 13.50 -1.26 -14.41
N LEU A 81 13.00 -2.15 -13.55
CA LEU A 81 11.82 -1.92 -12.72
C LEU A 81 12.23 -1.28 -11.40
N ILE A 82 11.52 -0.21 -11.01
CA ILE A 82 11.75 0.53 -9.77
C ILE A 82 10.45 0.63 -8.98
N GLN A 83 10.49 0.25 -7.72
CA GLN A 83 9.39 0.44 -6.78
C GLN A 83 9.43 1.87 -6.23
N PHE A 84 8.49 2.71 -6.67
CA PHE A 84 8.48 4.15 -6.40
C PHE A 84 7.45 4.54 -5.32
N PRO A 85 7.72 5.49 -4.42
CA PRO A 85 9.00 6.20 -4.27
C PRO A 85 10.09 5.28 -3.70
N PRO A 86 11.35 5.53 -4.00
CA PRO A 86 12.46 4.89 -3.31
C PRO A 86 12.37 5.12 -1.80
N VAL A 87 12.89 4.19 -1.01
CA VAL A 87 12.89 4.28 0.46
C VAL A 87 13.62 5.55 0.91
N ASN A 88 14.73 5.88 0.27
CA ASN A 88 15.45 7.13 0.46
C ASN A 88 15.15 8.07 -0.70
N HIS A 89 14.29 9.04 -0.44
CA HIS A 89 13.97 10.12 -1.36
C HIS A 89 15.22 10.92 -1.70
N SER A 90 15.79 10.68 -2.85
CA SER A 90 16.89 11.46 -3.35
C SER A 90 16.39 12.42 -4.44
N LEU A 91 16.54 13.71 -4.20
CA LEU A 91 16.46 14.77 -5.22
C LEU A 91 17.29 14.43 -6.46
N MET A 92 18.34 13.64 -6.26
CA MET A 92 19.31 13.28 -7.30
C MET A 92 18.90 12.02 -8.09
N LEU A 93 17.88 11.28 -7.67
CA LEU A 93 17.42 10.09 -8.41
C LEU A 93 16.99 10.45 -9.85
N SER A 94 16.32 11.58 -10.04
CA SER A 94 15.94 12.07 -11.38
C SER A 94 17.15 12.17 -12.32
N ARG A 95 18.31 12.59 -11.81
CA ARG A 95 19.56 12.64 -12.59
C ARG A 95 20.02 11.24 -13.01
N GLN A 96 19.95 10.26 -12.11
CA GLN A 96 20.33 8.88 -12.44
C GLN A 96 19.34 8.25 -13.42
N LEU A 97 18.05 8.48 -13.26
CA LEU A 97 17.04 8.03 -14.22
C LEU A 97 17.29 8.62 -15.61
N SER A 98 17.63 9.91 -15.69
CA SER A 98 18.00 10.57 -16.95
C SER A 98 19.21 9.92 -17.60
N ARG A 99 20.25 9.58 -16.84
CA ARG A 99 21.45 8.89 -17.35
C ARG A 99 21.15 7.49 -17.87
N LEU A 100 20.33 6.72 -17.16
CA LEU A 100 19.87 5.41 -17.59
C LEU A 100 19.10 5.48 -18.91
N LYS A 101 18.19 6.46 -19.01
CA LYS A 101 17.48 6.75 -20.27
C LYS A 101 18.44 7.10 -21.40
N GLY A 102 19.44 7.96 -21.16
CA GLY A 102 20.47 8.33 -22.14
C GLY A 102 21.27 7.12 -22.63
N ARG A 103 21.41 6.07 -21.82
CA ARG A 103 22.02 4.78 -22.21
C ARG A 103 21.08 3.83 -22.93
N GLY A 104 19.80 4.19 -23.11
CA GLY A 104 18.79 3.38 -23.78
C GLY A 104 18.18 2.29 -22.91
N VAL A 105 18.29 2.41 -21.57
CA VAL A 105 17.60 1.53 -20.61
C VAL A 105 16.13 1.93 -20.53
N SER A 106 15.24 0.96 -20.65
CA SER A 106 13.81 1.14 -20.44
C SER A 106 13.47 1.17 -18.95
N LEU A 107 12.78 2.22 -18.49
CA LEU A 107 12.46 2.42 -17.08
C LEU A 107 10.98 2.18 -16.82
N VAL A 108 10.67 1.33 -15.83
CA VAL A 108 9.31 1.04 -15.38
C VAL A 108 9.19 1.34 -13.89
N ALA A 109 8.14 2.07 -13.48
CA ALA A 109 7.84 2.31 -12.08
C ALA A 109 6.61 1.51 -11.62
N ILE A 110 6.65 0.97 -10.40
CA ILE A 110 5.44 0.58 -9.65
C ILE A 110 5.26 1.57 -8.51
N LEU A 111 4.15 2.32 -8.53
CA LEU A 111 3.86 3.28 -7.47
C LEU A 111 3.28 2.58 -6.25
N HIS A 112 3.88 2.83 -5.07
CA HIS A 112 3.33 2.43 -3.77
C HIS A 112 2.54 3.57 -3.14
N ASP A 113 3.11 4.76 -3.18
CA ASP A 113 2.51 5.99 -2.67
C ASP A 113 2.82 7.15 -3.61
N VAL A 114 1.92 8.13 -3.64
CA VAL A 114 2.11 9.39 -4.37
C VAL A 114 1.97 10.52 -3.36
N GLU A 115 3.10 11.10 -2.94
CA GLU A 115 3.14 12.15 -1.92
C GLU A 115 2.37 13.41 -2.34
N ILE A 116 2.33 13.71 -3.63
CA ILE A 116 1.52 14.81 -4.19
C ILE A 116 0.04 14.62 -3.79
N LEU A 117 -0.50 13.41 -3.95
CA LEU A 117 -1.88 13.08 -3.62
C LEU A 117 -2.12 13.05 -2.11
N ARG A 118 -1.14 12.55 -1.33
CA ARG A 118 -1.19 12.52 0.14
C ARG A 118 -0.96 13.90 0.77
N GLY A 119 -0.12 14.72 0.14
CA GLY A 119 0.34 16.00 0.69
C GLY A 119 -0.60 17.18 0.46
N ALA A 120 -1.54 17.10 -0.47
CA ALA A 120 -2.41 18.21 -0.85
C ALA A 120 -3.16 18.85 0.33
N LYS A 121 -3.47 18.07 1.38
CA LYS A 121 -4.25 18.53 2.56
C LYS A 121 -3.46 18.57 3.88
N ARG A 122 -2.13 18.39 3.88
CA ARG A 122 -1.31 18.51 5.11
C ARG A 122 -1.14 19.97 5.54
N LYS A 123 -1.91 20.42 6.53
CA LYS A 123 -1.87 21.81 7.04
C LYS A 123 -0.52 22.21 7.71
N ASN A 124 0.27 21.25 8.22
CA ASN A 124 1.43 21.51 9.09
C ASN A 124 2.81 21.47 8.40
N LYS A 125 2.92 21.30 7.08
CA LYS A 125 4.21 21.40 6.38
C LYS A 125 4.30 22.71 5.64
N SER A 126 5.48 23.35 5.70
CA SER A 126 5.79 24.55 4.90
C SER A 126 5.40 24.36 3.44
N LEU A 127 4.71 25.34 2.88
CA LEU A 127 4.32 25.37 1.46
C LEU A 127 5.51 25.11 0.54
N LYS A 128 6.68 25.67 0.88
CA LYS A 128 7.94 25.49 0.16
C LYS A 128 8.38 24.02 0.11
N ASN A 129 8.28 23.28 1.22
CA ASN A 129 8.64 21.87 1.26
C ASN A 129 7.64 20.98 0.49
N ARG A 130 6.37 21.36 0.44
CA ARG A 130 5.35 20.67 -0.37
C ARG A 130 5.62 20.85 -1.85
N MET A 131 5.86 22.08 -2.30
CA MET A 131 6.19 22.39 -3.69
C MET A 131 7.46 21.68 -4.15
N ARG A 132 8.50 21.65 -3.29
CA ARG A 132 9.74 20.93 -3.60
C ARG A 132 9.50 19.45 -3.83
N LYS A 133 8.81 18.77 -2.91
CA LYS A 133 8.50 17.33 -3.04
C LYS A 133 7.65 17.03 -4.27
N HIS A 134 6.66 17.87 -4.55
CA HIS A 134 5.84 17.78 -5.74
C HIS A 134 6.68 17.82 -7.02
N PHE A 135 7.57 18.81 -7.11
CA PHE A 135 8.46 18.97 -8.26
C PHE A 135 9.43 17.80 -8.43
N GLU A 136 10.01 17.32 -7.33
CA GLU A 136 10.90 16.15 -7.34
C GLU A 136 10.20 14.89 -7.83
N GLU A 137 9.00 14.62 -7.32
CA GLU A 137 8.20 13.46 -7.69
C GLU A 137 7.80 13.54 -9.17
N GLN A 138 7.36 14.70 -9.64
CA GLN A 138 7.02 14.96 -11.04
C GLN A 138 8.22 14.76 -11.98
N LEU A 139 9.39 15.28 -11.62
CA LEU A 139 10.63 15.10 -12.40
C LEU A 139 11.01 13.62 -12.51
N CYS A 140 10.99 12.88 -11.40
CA CYS A 140 11.30 11.46 -11.41
C CYS A 140 10.32 10.67 -12.28
N LEU A 141 9.01 10.89 -12.10
CA LEU A 141 7.97 10.19 -12.84
C LEU A 141 8.03 10.45 -14.34
N GLY A 142 8.49 11.64 -14.75
CA GLY A 142 8.68 12.01 -16.16
C GLY A 142 9.66 11.12 -16.93
N HIS A 143 10.63 10.48 -16.24
CA HIS A 143 11.65 9.61 -16.87
C HIS A 143 11.16 8.20 -17.18
N PHE A 144 10.10 7.72 -16.54
CA PHE A 144 9.63 6.35 -16.73
C PHE A 144 8.89 6.18 -18.08
N ASP A 145 9.19 5.10 -18.80
CA ASP A 145 8.52 4.71 -20.04
C ASP A 145 7.13 4.18 -19.76
N ARG A 146 6.98 3.41 -18.67
CA ARG A 146 5.71 2.92 -18.16
C ARG A 146 5.65 3.09 -16.64
N ILE A 147 4.44 3.35 -16.15
CA ILE A 147 4.17 3.54 -14.73
C ILE A 147 2.97 2.66 -14.37
N VAL A 148 3.16 1.81 -13.36
CA VAL A 148 2.08 1.02 -12.77
C VAL A 148 1.48 1.81 -11.62
N VAL A 149 0.21 2.16 -11.73
CA VAL A 149 -0.59 2.87 -10.72
C VAL A 149 -1.60 1.91 -10.08
N HIS A 150 -2.19 2.27 -8.95
CA HIS A 150 -3.12 1.39 -8.25
C HIS A 150 -4.39 1.10 -9.06
N ASN A 151 -5.02 2.16 -9.60
CA ASN A 151 -6.33 2.11 -10.25
C ASN A 151 -6.55 3.28 -11.20
N LYS A 152 -7.75 3.37 -11.77
CA LYS A 152 -8.15 4.44 -12.70
C LYS A 152 -8.12 5.82 -12.03
N ALA A 153 -8.59 5.96 -10.80
CA ALA A 153 -8.63 7.25 -10.11
C ALA A 153 -7.21 7.80 -9.86
N MET A 154 -6.26 6.95 -9.43
CA MET A 154 -4.86 7.35 -9.30
C MET A 154 -4.26 7.69 -10.66
N LYS A 155 -4.58 6.93 -11.72
CA LYS A 155 -4.10 7.20 -13.08
C LYS A 155 -4.52 8.59 -13.58
N GLU A 156 -5.77 8.95 -13.37
CA GLU A 156 -6.31 10.26 -13.77
C GLU A 156 -5.66 11.38 -12.96
N ALA A 157 -5.56 11.22 -11.65
CA ALA A 157 -4.96 12.21 -10.77
C ALA A 157 -3.44 12.42 -11.05
N VAL A 158 -2.68 11.36 -11.30
CA VAL A 158 -1.25 11.46 -11.68
C VAL A 158 -1.11 12.10 -13.06
N ALA A 159 -1.98 11.79 -14.02
CA ALA A 159 -1.96 12.43 -15.34
C ALA A 159 -2.18 13.94 -15.23
N GLU A 160 -3.17 14.35 -14.46
CA GLU A 160 -3.52 15.76 -14.25
C GLU A 160 -2.44 16.52 -13.50
N LEU A 161 -2.00 15.99 -12.34
CA LEU A 161 -1.09 16.71 -11.43
C LEU A 161 0.37 16.68 -11.87
N CYS A 162 0.81 15.61 -12.55
CA CYS A 162 2.19 15.44 -12.99
C CYS A 162 2.40 15.68 -14.48
N GLY A 163 1.33 15.90 -15.25
CA GLY A 163 1.42 16.08 -16.70
C GLY A 163 1.86 14.83 -17.47
N ILE A 164 1.65 13.63 -16.90
CA ILE A 164 2.10 12.37 -17.48
C ILE A 164 0.98 11.80 -18.38
N PRO A 165 1.27 11.49 -19.66
CA PRO A 165 0.27 10.92 -20.54
C PRO A 165 -0.31 9.61 -20.00
N SER A 166 -1.64 9.50 -19.95
CA SER A 166 -2.36 8.32 -19.49
C SER A 166 -1.96 7.04 -20.22
N GLY A 167 -1.52 7.13 -21.48
CA GLY A 167 -1.01 6.01 -22.27
C GLY A 167 0.24 5.35 -21.70
N ARG A 168 1.04 6.06 -20.89
CA ARG A 168 2.20 5.49 -20.19
C ARG A 168 1.82 4.70 -18.94
N MET A 169 0.58 4.81 -18.45
CA MET A 169 0.18 4.22 -17.18
C MET A 169 -0.68 2.97 -17.36
N ARG A 170 -0.42 1.96 -16.53
CA ARG A 170 -1.17 0.70 -16.42
C ARG A 170 -1.66 0.54 -14.99
N SER A 171 -2.90 0.07 -14.80
CA SER A 171 -3.46 -0.18 -13.46
C SER A 171 -3.06 -1.56 -12.96
N LEU A 172 -2.52 -1.62 -11.74
CA LEU A 172 -2.21 -2.87 -11.04
C LEU A 172 -3.49 -3.63 -10.64
N GLY A 173 -4.47 -2.90 -10.14
CA GLY A 173 -5.62 -3.46 -9.42
C GLY A 173 -5.30 -3.57 -7.94
N LEU A 174 -5.04 -4.78 -7.45
CA LEU A 174 -4.61 -5.02 -6.08
C LEU A 174 -3.11 -5.29 -6.02
N PHE A 175 -2.45 -4.89 -4.94
CA PHE A 175 -1.14 -5.41 -4.60
C PHE A 175 -1.27 -6.88 -4.23
N ASP A 176 -0.42 -7.72 -4.78
CA ASP A 176 -0.38 -9.12 -4.37
C ASP A 176 0.03 -9.25 -2.89
N TYR A 177 -0.35 -10.36 -2.28
CA TYR A 177 -0.05 -10.67 -0.90
C TYR A 177 0.31 -12.15 -0.79
N LEU A 178 1.60 -12.44 -0.91
CA LEU A 178 2.12 -13.81 -0.87
C LEU A 178 2.03 -14.34 0.55
N CYS A 179 1.21 -15.34 0.75
CA CYS A 179 1.10 -16.08 2.01
C CYS A 179 0.64 -17.52 1.73
N GLY A 180 0.61 -18.37 2.76
CA GLY A 180 0.13 -19.74 2.67
C GLY A 180 -1.38 -19.83 2.38
N GLU A 181 -1.89 -21.05 2.32
CA GLU A 181 -3.32 -21.30 2.27
C GLU A 181 -3.99 -20.83 3.56
N THR A 182 -5.17 -20.28 3.42
CA THR A 182 -5.90 -19.68 4.54
C THR A 182 -7.08 -20.56 4.98
N LYS A 183 -7.50 -20.36 6.23
CA LYS A 183 -8.67 -21.05 6.81
C LYS A 183 -9.97 -20.54 6.18
N SER A 184 -10.98 -21.41 6.09
CA SER A 184 -12.33 -20.98 5.76
C SER A 184 -12.85 -19.97 6.79
N ARG A 185 -13.62 -18.99 6.33
CA ARG A 185 -14.20 -17.93 7.18
C ARG A 185 -15.66 -18.23 7.46
N ASN A 186 -16.06 -17.98 8.71
CA ASN A 186 -17.43 -18.15 9.16
C ASN A 186 -18.07 -16.81 9.47
N PHE A 187 -19.38 -16.71 9.31
CA PHE A 187 -20.16 -15.54 9.71
C PHE A 187 -20.25 -15.43 11.24
N GLY A 188 -20.50 -14.23 11.76
CA GLY A 188 -20.67 -13.99 13.22
C GLY A 188 -19.37 -13.74 14.00
N ARG A 189 -18.19 -13.75 13.35
CA ARG A 189 -16.89 -13.51 14.00
C ARG A 189 -16.51 -12.03 14.20
N GLY A 190 -17.40 -11.10 13.86
CA GLY A 190 -17.15 -9.67 13.93
C GLY A 190 -16.28 -9.13 12.79
N VAL A 191 -15.72 -7.94 12.99
CA VAL A 191 -14.94 -7.22 11.97
C VAL A 191 -13.50 -7.06 12.41
N ALA A 192 -12.55 -7.39 11.54
CA ALA A 192 -11.12 -7.21 11.76
C ALA A 192 -10.65 -5.84 11.29
N ILE A 193 -9.80 -5.20 12.10
CA ILE A 193 -9.12 -3.94 11.79
C ILE A 193 -7.63 -4.16 11.94
N ALA A 194 -6.87 -4.07 10.84
CA ALA A 194 -5.42 -4.26 10.85
C ALA A 194 -4.68 -3.01 10.37
N GLY A 195 -3.58 -2.68 11.07
CA GLY A 195 -2.68 -1.60 10.65
C GLY A 195 -2.06 -0.81 11.78
N ASN A 196 -1.71 0.46 11.49
CA ASN A 196 -1.24 1.39 12.51
C ASN A 196 -2.45 2.02 13.20
N LEU A 197 -2.65 1.66 14.47
CA LEU A 197 -3.81 2.08 15.30
C LEU A 197 -3.58 3.40 16.06
N ARG A 198 -2.57 4.16 15.66
CA ARG A 198 -2.31 5.49 16.26
C ARG A 198 -3.52 6.42 16.08
N PRO A 199 -3.95 7.17 17.14
CA PRO A 199 -5.18 7.96 17.12
C PRO A 199 -5.25 9.01 16.00
N ASP A 200 -4.12 9.60 15.61
CA ASP A 200 -4.07 10.59 14.52
C ASP A 200 -4.22 10.00 13.12
N LYS A 201 -4.03 8.67 12.98
CA LYS A 201 -4.21 7.94 11.72
C LYS A 201 -5.51 7.15 11.70
N SER A 202 -5.83 6.48 12.77
CA SER A 202 -6.98 5.57 12.90
C SER A 202 -7.89 5.97 14.06
N GLY A 203 -8.19 7.27 14.18
CA GLY A 203 -9.05 7.80 15.24
C GLY A 203 -10.43 7.18 15.26
N TYR A 204 -10.95 6.74 14.11
CA TYR A 204 -12.20 6.00 14.02
C TYR A 204 -12.21 4.71 14.88
N ALA A 205 -11.05 4.06 15.05
CA ALA A 205 -10.94 2.82 15.83
C ALA A 205 -11.24 3.01 17.32
N TYR A 206 -11.26 4.26 17.78
CA TYR A 206 -11.57 4.67 19.14
C TYR A 206 -13.01 5.17 19.33
N GLN A 207 -13.82 5.10 18.27
CA GLN A 207 -15.22 5.57 18.25
C GLN A 207 -16.16 4.49 17.67
N LEU A 208 -15.72 3.23 17.66
CA LEU A 208 -16.46 2.13 17.07
C LEU A 208 -17.80 1.88 17.79
N PRO A 209 -18.86 1.47 17.06
CA PRO A 209 -20.12 1.04 17.67
C PRO A 209 -19.92 -0.09 18.67
N LYS A 210 -20.58 0.01 19.84
CA LYS A 210 -20.38 -0.89 20.99
C LYS A 210 -21.14 -2.22 20.92
N ASN A 211 -22.05 -2.36 19.98
CA ASN A 211 -22.99 -3.49 19.92
C ASN A 211 -22.53 -4.64 19.03
N MET A 212 -21.23 -4.69 18.69
CA MET A 212 -20.65 -5.77 17.89
C MET A 212 -19.18 -6.03 18.25
N ARG A 213 -18.65 -7.12 17.73
CA ARG A 213 -17.24 -7.52 17.96
C ARG A 213 -16.31 -6.87 16.95
N TRP A 214 -15.27 -6.19 17.45
CA TRP A 214 -14.17 -5.60 16.68
C TRP A 214 -12.85 -6.23 17.09
N ASN A 215 -12.14 -6.86 16.16
CA ASN A 215 -10.86 -7.49 16.39
C ASN A 215 -9.74 -6.59 15.84
N LEU A 216 -8.95 -5.99 16.71
CA LEU A 216 -7.91 -5.01 16.37
C LEU A 216 -6.54 -5.67 16.34
N TYR A 217 -5.81 -5.47 15.25
CA TYR A 217 -4.48 -5.99 15.01
C TYR A 217 -3.54 -4.86 14.57
N GLY A 218 -2.42 -4.67 15.22
CA GLY A 218 -1.47 -3.67 14.76
C GLY A 218 -0.66 -3.01 15.86
N ILE A 219 0.11 -2.00 15.43
CA ILE A 219 1.01 -1.24 16.30
C ILE A 219 0.32 0.03 16.84
N GLN A 220 0.87 0.56 17.93
CA GLN A 220 0.51 1.87 18.51
C GLN A 220 -0.96 1.99 18.95
N PHE A 221 -1.59 0.87 19.32
CA PHE A 221 -2.88 0.91 20.00
C PHE A 221 -2.74 1.59 21.37
N SER A 222 -3.64 2.50 21.69
CA SER A 222 -3.67 3.19 22.97
C SER A 222 -5.00 2.96 23.68
N GLY A 223 -5.05 2.01 24.62
CA GLY A 223 -6.23 1.79 25.43
C GLY A 223 -6.73 3.05 26.17
N LYS A 224 -5.81 3.95 26.53
CA LYS A 224 -6.13 5.25 27.18
C LYS A 224 -6.87 6.21 26.27
N ALA A 225 -6.82 6.07 24.95
CA ALA A 225 -7.51 6.94 24.00
C ALA A 225 -9.02 6.62 23.90
N PHE A 226 -9.47 5.48 24.43
CA PHE A 226 -10.90 5.11 24.41
C PHE A 226 -11.75 5.88 25.40
N LEU A 227 -11.15 6.53 26.41
CA LEU A 227 -11.93 7.05 27.53
C LEU A 227 -11.33 8.32 28.16
N PRO A 228 -12.08 9.37 28.22
CA PRO A 228 -11.92 10.38 29.27
C PRO A 228 -12.48 9.76 30.57
N GLY A 229 -11.62 9.09 31.40
CA GLY A 229 -12.03 8.54 32.69
C GLY A 229 -11.59 7.11 33.02
N ALA A 230 -10.53 6.69 32.47
CA ALA A 230 -9.46 5.79 32.94
C ALA A 230 -9.64 4.30 33.21
N ASP A 231 -10.71 3.67 33.64
CA ASP A 231 -10.69 2.26 34.10
C ASP A 231 -11.61 1.29 33.35
N THR A 232 -12.00 1.62 32.15
CA THR A 232 -12.91 0.78 31.37
C THR A 232 -12.13 -0.11 30.41
N ASP A 233 -12.32 -1.42 30.56
CA ASP A 233 -11.79 -2.45 29.69
C ASP A 233 -12.39 -2.29 28.26
N PRO A 234 -11.57 -2.16 27.21
CA PRO A 234 -12.05 -2.11 25.83
C PRO A 234 -12.94 -3.28 25.44
N GLU A 235 -12.74 -4.46 26.01
CA GLU A 235 -13.56 -5.65 25.76
C GLU A 235 -15.02 -5.48 26.21
N SER A 236 -15.28 -4.67 27.23
CA SER A 236 -16.65 -4.32 27.64
C SER A 236 -17.43 -3.56 26.58
N PHE A 237 -16.73 -3.01 25.58
CA PHE A 237 -17.30 -2.34 24.40
C PHE A 237 -17.25 -3.18 23.13
N GLY A 238 -16.92 -4.48 23.24
CA GLY A 238 -16.77 -5.36 22.08
C GLY A 238 -15.48 -5.20 21.30
N ILE A 239 -14.46 -4.55 21.88
CA ILE A 239 -13.18 -4.26 21.23
C ILE A 239 -12.10 -5.17 21.79
N TYR A 240 -11.54 -6.03 20.94
CA TYR A 240 -10.52 -7.02 21.30
C TYR A 240 -9.21 -6.69 20.60
N TYR A 241 -8.18 -6.31 21.37
CA TYR A 241 -6.86 -6.03 20.83
C TYR A 241 -5.96 -7.27 20.90
N HIS A 242 -5.53 -7.74 19.75
CA HIS A 242 -4.73 -8.97 19.60
C HIS A 242 -3.21 -8.73 19.44
N GLY A 243 -2.77 -7.47 19.55
CA GLY A 243 -1.37 -7.15 19.34
C GLY A 243 -0.96 -6.98 17.88
N SER A 244 0.34 -7.01 17.62
CA SER A 244 0.92 -6.88 16.28
C SER A 244 1.68 -8.16 15.90
N PHE A 245 1.53 -8.56 14.63
CA PHE A 245 2.16 -9.73 14.05
C PHE A 245 3.10 -9.32 12.91
N LEU A 246 4.00 -10.21 12.53
CA LEU A 246 4.79 -10.05 11.30
C LEU A 246 3.85 -10.06 10.09
N ALA A 247 4.22 -9.34 9.05
CA ALA A 247 3.38 -9.21 7.86
C ALA A 247 3.13 -10.57 7.15
N ASP A 248 4.04 -11.52 7.28
CA ASP A 248 3.89 -12.87 6.74
C ASP A 248 3.00 -13.78 7.61
N GLU A 249 2.82 -13.47 8.88
CA GLU A 249 2.05 -14.28 9.85
C GLU A 249 0.61 -13.80 10.02
N ILE A 250 0.36 -12.51 9.83
CA ILE A 250 -0.93 -11.91 10.17
C ILE A 250 -2.09 -12.50 9.37
N ALA A 251 -1.87 -12.93 8.13
CA ALA A 251 -2.93 -13.53 7.32
C ALA A 251 -3.52 -14.81 7.93
N ASP A 252 -2.68 -15.59 8.65
CA ASP A 252 -3.09 -16.80 9.34
C ASP A 252 -3.69 -16.53 10.73
N ARG A 253 -3.27 -15.41 11.35
CA ARG A 253 -3.65 -15.04 12.73
C ARG A 253 -4.93 -14.21 12.79
N ILE A 254 -5.21 -13.44 11.74
CA ILE A 254 -6.34 -12.52 11.73
C ILE A 254 -7.68 -13.26 11.79
N ASP A 255 -8.55 -12.86 12.71
CA ASP A 255 -9.89 -13.44 12.91
C ASP A 255 -10.97 -12.37 12.72
N GLY A 256 -12.06 -12.79 12.10
CA GLY A 256 -13.21 -11.95 11.77
C GLY A 256 -13.96 -12.47 10.56
N SER A 257 -15.21 -12.07 10.44
CA SER A 257 -16.02 -12.33 9.23
C SER A 257 -15.66 -11.36 8.12
N PHE A 258 -15.37 -10.11 8.46
CA PHE A 258 -15.01 -9.05 7.52
C PHE A 258 -13.73 -8.34 7.94
N GLY A 259 -12.99 -7.81 6.95
CA GLY A 259 -11.91 -6.87 7.17
C GLY A 259 -12.32 -5.44 6.84
N LEU A 260 -12.10 -4.48 7.74
CA LEU A 260 -12.44 -3.07 7.53
C LEU A 260 -11.31 -2.31 6.84
N VAL A 261 -11.63 -1.69 5.72
CA VAL A 261 -10.74 -0.79 4.96
C VAL A 261 -11.22 0.64 5.18
N TRP A 262 -10.64 1.29 6.19
CA TRP A 262 -10.99 2.63 6.62
C TRP A 262 -9.75 3.36 7.12
N ASP A 263 -9.66 4.67 6.92
CA ASP A 263 -8.62 5.53 7.49
C ASP A 263 -9.22 6.92 7.83
N GLY A 264 -8.67 7.57 8.84
CA GLY A 264 -9.11 8.89 9.29
C GLY A 264 -9.55 8.92 10.74
N ALA A 265 -10.10 10.05 11.16
CA ALA A 265 -10.47 10.27 12.55
C ALA A 265 -11.94 9.88 12.87
N SER A 266 -12.82 9.89 11.87
CA SER A 266 -14.27 9.74 12.04
C SER A 266 -14.77 8.35 11.65
N VAL A 267 -15.85 7.90 12.30
CA VAL A 267 -16.64 6.73 11.91
C VAL A 267 -17.64 7.04 10.79
N ASP A 268 -17.96 8.32 10.59
CA ASP A 268 -18.98 8.76 9.64
C ASP A 268 -18.45 8.86 8.21
N THR A 269 -17.16 9.20 8.05
CA THR A 269 -16.51 9.30 6.74
C THR A 269 -14.99 9.14 6.86
N CYS A 270 -14.34 8.76 5.76
CA CYS A 270 -12.89 8.78 5.67
C CYS A 270 -12.41 10.20 5.35
N GLU A 271 -11.98 10.92 6.38
CA GLU A 271 -11.52 12.29 6.26
C GLU A 271 -10.04 12.47 6.63
N GLY A 272 -9.54 13.71 6.43
CA GLY A 272 -8.14 14.05 6.68
C GLY A 272 -7.18 13.47 5.63
N VAL A 273 -5.88 13.62 5.90
CA VAL A 273 -4.83 13.24 4.92
C VAL A 273 -4.88 11.78 4.52
N PHE A 274 -5.12 10.90 5.48
CA PHE A 274 -5.14 9.45 5.25
C PHE A 274 -6.47 8.98 4.66
N GLY A 275 -7.59 9.49 5.17
CA GLY A 275 -8.92 9.11 4.71
C GLY A 275 -9.18 9.56 3.27
N GLU A 276 -8.91 10.83 2.97
CA GLU A 276 -9.07 11.36 1.62
C GLU A 276 -8.18 10.66 0.57
N TYR A 277 -7.03 10.12 0.99
CA TYR A 277 -6.16 9.38 0.09
C TYR A 277 -6.78 8.08 -0.42
N LEU A 278 -7.75 7.50 0.30
CA LEU A 278 -8.52 6.33 -0.13
C LEU A 278 -9.28 6.56 -1.45
N ARG A 279 -9.56 7.82 -1.82
CA ARG A 279 -10.16 8.17 -3.11
C ARG A 279 -9.24 7.87 -4.31
N TYR A 280 -7.96 7.61 -4.05
CA TYR A 280 -6.95 7.41 -5.09
C TYR A 280 -6.23 6.06 -4.97
N ASN A 281 -5.95 5.59 -3.77
CA ASN A 281 -5.13 4.41 -3.57
C ASN A 281 -5.97 3.13 -3.39
N ASN A 282 -5.28 1.98 -3.51
CA ASN A 282 -5.77 0.68 -3.09
C ASN A 282 -4.94 0.25 -1.87
N PRO A 283 -5.48 0.38 -0.65
CA PRO A 283 -4.72 0.10 0.57
C PRO A 283 -4.30 -1.37 0.65
N HIS A 284 -3.07 -1.63 1.08
CA HIS A 284 -2.53 -2.98 1.21
C HIS A 284 -3.29 -3.86 2.22
N LYS A 285 -4.01 -3.24 3.20
CA LYS A 285 -4.91 -3.96 4.11
C LYS A 285 -6.05 -4.67 3.37
N THR A 286 -6.51 -4.14 2.23
CA THR A 286 -7.49 -4.82 1.36
C THR A 286 -6.95 -6.15 0.86
N SER A 287 -5.71 -6.16 0.39
CA SER A 287 -5.02 -7.37 -0.06
C SER A 287 -4.81 -8.37 1.08
N LEU A 288 -4.44 -7.91 2.27
CA LEU A 288 -4.31 -8.76 3.45
C LEU A 288 -5.62 -9.51 3.75
N TYR A 289 -6.73 -8.79 3.86
CA TYR A 289 -8.01 -9.41 4.20
C TYR A 289 -8.47 -10.40 3.14
N LEU A 290 -8.42 -10.01 1.87
CA LEU A 290 -8.79 -10.89 0.76
C LEU A 290 -7.84 -12.09 0.64
N ALA A 291 -6.53 -11.90 0.82
CA ALA A 291 -5.58 -13.01 0.85
C ALA A 291 -5.83 -13.96 2.01
N ALA A 292 -6.35 -13.46 3.13
CA ALA A 292 -6.81 -14.27 4.27
C ALA A 292 -8.21 -14.90 4.04
N GLY A 293 -8.79 -14.81 2.83
CA GLY A 293 -10.12 -15.36 2.51
C GLY A 293 -11.27 -14.58 3.14
N MET A 294 -11.03 -13.37 3.60
CA MET A 294 -11.99 -12.53 4.33
C MET A 294 -12.59 -11.48 3.41
N PRO A 295 -13.92 -11.43 3.22
CA PRO A 295 -14.56 -10.32 2.51
C PRO A 295 -14.31 -9.00 3.23
N VAL A 296 -14.38 -7.89 2.48
CA VAL A 296 -14.02 -6.57 3.01
C VAL A 296 -15.21 -5.62 3.11
N ILE A 297 -15.17 -4.75 4.11
CA ILE A 297 -16.03 -3.58 4.21
C ILE A 297 -15.17 -2.37 3.83
N VAL A 298 -15.57 -1.62 2.83
CA VAL A 298 -14.83 -0.45 2.34
C VAL A 298 -15.68 0.81 2.40
N TRP A 299 -15.05 1.97 2.53
CA TRP A 299 -15.73 3.23 2.36
C TRP A 299 -16.25 3.38 0.92
N LYS A 300 -17.52 3.80 0.75
CA LYS A 300 -18.17 3.84 -0.57
C LYS A 300 -17.46 4.75 -1.59
N GLU A 301 -16.78 5.80 -1.09
CA GLU A 301 -16.06 6.74 -1.94
C GLU A 301 -14.58 6.39 -2.15
N ALA A 302 -14.12 5.28 -1.57
CA ALA A 302 -12.78 4.77 -1.83
C ALA A 302 -12.65 4.27 -3.27
N ALA A 303 -11.51 4.56 -3.91
CA ALA A 303 -11.24 4.12 -5.28
C ALA A 303 -11.38 2.62 -5.49
N ILE A 304 -11.12 1.83 -4.43
CA ILE A 304 -11.24 0.37 -4.45
C ILE A 304 -12.70 -0.13 -4.41
N ALA A 305 -13.67 0.69 -3.99
CA ALA A 305 -15.05 0.26 -3.79
C ALA A 305 -15.66 -0.34 -5.07
N GLY A 306 -15.43 0.28 -6.23
CA GLY A 306 -15.91 -0.23 -7.50
C GLY A 306 -15.38 -1.63 -7.85
N TYR A 307 -14.12 -1.93 -7.50
CA TYR A 307 -13.54 -3.25 -7.67
C TYR A 307 -14.19 -4.28 -6.73
N ILE A 308 -14.33 -3.95 -5.45
CA ILE A 308 -14.93 -4.83 -4.42
C ILE A 308 -16.37 -5.22 -4.79
N LEU A 309 -17.18 -4.26 -5.21
CA LEU A 309 -18.55 -4.48 -5.63
C LEU A 309 -18.64 -5.33 -6.93
N LYS A 310 -17.77 -5.07 -7.89
CA LYS A 310 -17.70 -5.83 -9.15
C LYS A 310 -17.34 -7.29 -8.91
N GLU A 311 -16.31 -7.56 -8.09
CA GLU A 311 -15.87 -8.92 -7.75
C GLU A 311 -16.80 -9.58 -6.72
N LYS A 312 -17.77 -8.86 -6.14
CA LYS A 312 -18.67 -9.32 -5.09
C LYS A 312 -17.91 -9.95 -3.91
N CYS A 313 -16.77 -9.37 -3.52
CA CYS A 313 -15.92 -9.87 -2.45
C CYS A 313 -15.95 -9.00 -1.19
N GLY A 314 -17.01 -8.23 -1.01
CA GLY A 314 -17.23 -7.34 0.12
C GLY A 314 -18.39 -6.37 -0.12
N ILE A 315 -18.54 -5.43 0.78
CA ILE A 315 -19.56 -4.39 0.77
C ILE A 315 -18.96 -2.99 0.86
N ALA A 316 -19.67 -1.98 0.37
CA ALA A 316 -19.30 -0.58 0.47
C ALA A 316 -20.30 0.17 1.35
N VAL A 317 -19.79 0.91 2.34
CA VAL A 317 -20.60 1.63 3.34
C VAL A 317 -20.28 3.12 3.36
N GLU A 318 -21.26 3.92 3.75
CA GLU A 318 -21.07 5.38 3.94
C GLU A 318 -20.36 5.67 5.24
N SER A 319 -20.73 4.95 6.31
CA SER A 319 -20.28 5.12 7.67
C SER A 319 -20.06 3.78 8.35
N ILE A 320 -19.11 3.73 9.28
CA ILE A 320 -18.93 2.57 10.16
C ILE A 320 -20.15 2.36 11.05
N SER A 321 -20.86 3.44 11.40
CA SER A 321 -22.02 3.41 12.30
C SER A 321 -23.17 2.54 11.79
N ILE A 322 -23.27 2.31 10.47
CA ILE A 322 -24.33 1.46 9.88
C ILE A 322 -23.96 -0.02 9.79
N ILE A 323 -22.67 -0.35 10.01
CA ILE A 323 -22.17 -1.75 9.86
C ILE A 323 -22.93 -2.72 10.77
N PRO A 324 -23.17 -2.43 12.08
CA PRO A 324 -23.89 -3.37 12.94
C PRO A 324 -25.23 -3.79 12.37
N LYS A 325 -26.02 -2.83 11.88
CA LYS A 325 -27.32 -3.08 11.27
C LYS A 325 -27.21 -3.94 10.00
N ILE A 326 -26.27 -3.62 9.11
CA ILE A 326 -26.05 -4.39 7.87
C ILE A 326 -25.71 -5.85 8.20
N LEU A 327 -24.85 -6.09 9.20
CA LEU A 327 -24.44 -7.45 9.56
C LEU A 327 -25.54 -8.20 10.33
N GLU A 328 -26.41 -7.53 11.06
CA GLU A 328 -27.58 -8.11 11.70
C GLU A 328 -28.64 -8.57 10.67
N GLU A 329 -28.82 -7.80 9.60
CA GLU A 329 -29.79 -8.08 8.53
C GLU A 329 -29.24 -9.09 7.49
N MET A 330 -27.93 -9.33 7.45
CA MET A 330 -27.25 -10.20 6.49
C MET A 330 -27.52 -11.67 6.81
N THR A 331 -27.90 -12.43 5.81
CA THR A 331 -28.05 -13.89 5.92
C THR A 331 -26.71 -14.62 5.79
N ASP A 332 -26.65 -15.85 6.33
CA ASP A 332 -25.49 -16.73 6.19
C ASP A 332 -25.18 -17.01 4.71
N GLU A 333 -26.19 -17.12 3.87
CA GLU A 333 -26.04 -17.37 2.44
C GLU A 333 -25.42 -16.17 1.71
N GLU A 334 -25.86 -14.96 2.00
CA GLU A 334 -25.28 -13.73 1.46
C GLU A 334 -23.79 -13.61 1.85
N TYR A 335 -23.49 -13.84 3.13
CA TYR A 335 -22.10 -13.85 3.59
C TYR A 335 -21.26 -14.92 2.88
N HIS A 336 -21.79 -16.12 2.71
CA HIS A 336 -21.09 -17.23 2.04
C HIS A 336 -20.70 -16.90 0.60
N ILE A 337 -21.58 -16.21 -0.13
CA ILE A 337 -21.28 -15.74 -1.49
C ILE A 337 -20.12 -14.75 -1.48
N LEU A 338 -20.12 -13.78 -0.56
CA LEU A 338 -19.04 -12.82 -0.42
C LEU A 338 -17.71 -13.50 -0.04
N ALA A 339 -17.74 -14.45 0.89
CA ALA A 339 -16.56 -15.18 1.35
C ALA A 339 -15.96 -16.06 0.24
N GLN A 340 -16.80 -16.77 -0.53
CA GLN A 340 -16.34 -17.54 -1.68
C GLN A 340 -15.65 -16.66 -2.74
N ASN A 341 -16.18 -15.49 -3.00
CA ASN A 341 -15.60 -14.57 -3.96
C ASN A 341 -14.33 -13.91 -3.40
N ALA A 342 -14.28 -13.58 -2.10
CA ALA A 342 -13.07 -13.13 -1.44
C ALA A 342 -11.96 -14.17 -1.55
N GLU A 343 -12.26 -15.46 -1.36
CA GLU A 343 -11.29 -16.55 -1.52
C GLU A 343 -10.80 -16.68 -2.98
N LYS A 344 -11.66 -16.49 -3.98
CA LYS A 344 -11.23 -16.47 -5.40
C LYS A 344 -10.25 -15.34 -5.68
N VAL A 345 -10.50 -14.14 -5.13
CA VAL A 345 -9.58 -13.01 -5.23
C VAL A 345 -8.31 -13.31 -4.43
N GLY A 346 -8.45 -13.86 -3.23
CA GLY A 346 -7.33 -14.24 -2.36
C GLY A 346 -6.37 -15.22 -3.02
N LYS A 347 -6.87 -16.23 -3.72
CA LYS A 347 -6.02 -17.15 -4.51
C LYS A 347 -5.18 -16.43 -5.55
N ARG A 348 -5.75 -15.44 -6.25
CA ARG A 348 -5.01 -14.62 -7.23
C ARG A 348 -3.90 -13.82 -6.52
N LEU A 349 -4.21 -13.20 -5.38
CA LEU A 349 -3.26 -12.41 -4.59
C LEU A 349 -2.09 -13.26 -4.09
N ARG A 350 -2.37 -14.44 -3.54
CA ARG A 350 -1.34 -15.37 -3.01
C ARG A 350 -0.40 -15.91 -4.09
N ARG A 351 -0.83 -15.93 -5.35
CA ARG A 351 -0.03 -16.38 -6.49
C ARG A 351 0.79 -15.27 -7.18
N GLY A 352 0.54 -14.01 -6.86
CA GLY A 352 1.18 -12.90 -7.56
C GLY A 352 0.57 -12.56 -8.92
N ASP A 353 -0.71 -12.90 -9.14
CA ASP A 353 -1.33 -12.81 -10.47
C ASP A 353 -1.48 -11.36 -10.96
N TYR A 354 -1.67 -10.40 -10.08
CA TYR A 354 -1.84 -8.99 -10.45
C TYR A 354 -0.52 -8.38 -10.95
N THR A 355 0.56 -8.56 -10.21
CA THR A 355 1.89 -8.09 -10.60
C THR A 355 2.36 -8.78 -11.88
N ARG A 356 2.23 -10.10 -11.97
CA ARG A 356 2.59 -10.83 -13.19
C ARG A 356 1.85 -10.33 -14.41
N LYS A 357 0.52 -10.17 -14.30
CA LYS A 357 -0.31 -9.72 -15.41
C LYS A 357 0.10 -8.34 -15.93
N VAL A 358 0.30 -7.37 -15.04
CA VAL A 358 0.62 -6.01 -15.45
C VAL A 358 2.04 -5.92 -16.01
N LEU A 359 3.01 -6.61 -15.40
CA LEU A 359 4.40 -6.56 -15.86
C LEU A 359 4.60 -7.31 -17.18
N SER A 360 4.01 -8.51 -17.35
CA SER A 360 4.08 -9.22 -18.63
C SER A 360 3.46 -8.42 -19.78
N GLY A 361 2.37 -7.67 -19.51
CA GLY A 361 1.80 -6.75 -20.49
C GLY A 361 2.74 -5.61 -20.86
N ILE A 362 3.43 -5.03 -19.87
CA ILE A 362 4.42 -3.96 -20.09
C ILE A 362 5.65 -4.49 -20.83
N GLU A 363 6.12 -5.67 -20.47
CA GLU A 363 7.26 -6.33 -21.12
C GLU A 363 7.00 -6.53 -22.62
N SER A 364 5.82 -7.02 -22.97
CA SER A 364 5.44 -7.21 -24.38
C SER A 364 5.33 -5.89 -25.19
N GLU A 365 5.14 -4.75 -24.52
CA GLU A 365 5.10 -3.44 -25.15
C GLU A 365 6.48 -2.81 -25.33
N ILE A 366 7.44 -3.14 -24.46
CA ILE A 366 8.75 -2.45 -24.40
C ILE A 366 9.89 -3.29 -24.95
N LEU A 367 9.88 -4.58 -24.67
CA LEU A 367 10.96 -5.47 -25.10
C LEU A 367 10.69 -5.97 -26.54
N PRO A 368 11.69 -5.88 -27.43
CA PRO A 368 11.54 -6.48 -28.74
C PRO A 368 11.36 -8.00 -28.61
N VAL A 369 10.50 -8.55 -29.45
CA VAL A 369 10.27 -9.99 -29.60
C VAL A 369 11.55 -10.65 -30.13
#